data_2f1bcf4a3e779f92d688bb23fca41e74
#
_entry.id   2f1bcf4a3e779f92d688bb23fca41e74
#
_cell.length_a   1.000
_cell.length_b   1.000
_cell.length_c   1.000
_cell.angle_alpha   90.00
_cell.angle_beta   90.00
_cell.angle_gamma   90.00
#
_symmetry.space_group_name_H-M   'P 1'
#
loop_
_entity.id
_entity.type
_entity.pdbx_description
1 polymer ?
#
loop_
_entity_poly.entity_id
_entity_poly.type
_entity_poly.pdbx_seq_one_letter_code
_entity_poly.pdbx_strand_id
1 'polypeptide(L)'
;MPTPPAADEMDSMSPHKVVLLATALLSLAACGAGPSAPAAQEPAAPVAAPVAGTLEAQANAGTLVVGQTRQLNVTVGGRPPQPGEVVWTTSNAAVATVTQTGLVTATGTGNAVIRAALASYRSAYVDFTLTVTAANTPAPAPAPAPTAPSGYAARVLELTNAARAQGRTCGATSFAPAPALAYNAQLEQAAQGHATDMATRNYFSHTSLDGRTMAQRISATGYAWRTIGENIAAGQPTPEQVVAGWLASEGHCRNIMNPSFRELGVGYAQGGSYRHYWVQNFGAR
;
A
#
# COMPACT_ATOMS: atom_id res chain seq x y z
N MET A 1 -22.90 -28.73 1.09
CA MET A 1 -21.66 -27.99 1.17
C MET A 1 -22.02 -26.58 1.56
N PRO A 2 -21.46 -25.99 2.62
CA PRO A 2 -21.80 -24.61 3.02
C PRO A 2 -21.34 -23.61 1.97
N THR A 3 -22.18 -22.67 1.63
CA THR A 3 -21.90 -21.52 0.76
C THR A 3 -20.83 -20.65 1.45
N PRO A 4 -19.77 -20.18 0.77
CA PRO A 4 -18.82 -19.27 1.37
C PRO A 4 -19.49 -17.91 1.67
N PRO A 5 -19.13 -17.23 2.75
CA PRO A 5 -19.69 -15.93 3.11
C PRO A 5 -19.35 -14.87 2.04
N ALA A 6 -20.29 -13.97 1.81
CA ALA A 6 -20.07 -12.81 0.94
C ALA A 6 -19.03 -11.86 1.57
N ALA A 7 -18.18 -11.27 0.75
CA ALA A 7 -17.06 -10.41 1.18
C ALA A 7 -17.47 -9.13 1.93
N ASP A 8 -18.75 -8.82 2.09
CA ASP A 8 -19.27 -7.61 2.73
C ASP A 8 -19.21 -7.62 4.27
N GLU A 9 -18.93 -8.77 4.92
CA GLU A 9 -18.99 -8.84 6.40
C GLU A 9 -17.68 -8.57 7.13
N MET A 10 -16.57 -8.32 6.44
CA MET A 10 -15.25 -8.16 7.09
C MET A 10 -14.71 -6.73 7.19
N ASP A 11 -15.44 -5.70 6.76
CA ASP A 11 -14.92 -4.31 6.74
C ASP A 11 -15.53 -3.39 7.82
N SER A 12 -16.12 -3.95 8.89
CA SER A 12 -16.68 -3.17 10.01
C SER A 12 -16.01 -3.46 11.35
N MET A 13 -14.69 -3.21 11.45
CA MET A 13 -14.05 -3.05 12.77
C MET A 13 -13.33 -1.70 12.86
N SER A 14 -14.03 -0.75 13.45
CA SER A 14 -13.55 0.59 13.81
C SER A 14 -12.48 0.51 14.91
N PRO A 15 -11.32 1.18 14.77
CA PRO A 15 -10.33 1.24 15.85
C PRO A 15 -10.78 2.22 16.95
N HIS A 16 -10.94 1.72 18.15
CA HIS A 16 -11.18 2.53 19.34
C HIS A 16 -10.02 3.48 19.60
N LYS A 17 -10.35 4.77 19.72
CA LYS A 17 -9.45 5.82 20.20
C LYS A 17 -9.17 5.59 21.68
N VAL A 18 -7.91 5.33 22.03
CA VAL A 18 -7.41 5.41 23.39
C VAL A 18 -6.90 6.83 23.63
N VAL A 19 -7.64 7.59 24.47
CA VAL A 19 -7.20 8.89 24.98
C VAL A 19 -6.47 8.65 26.30
N LEU A 20 -5.17 8.91 26.35
CA LEU A 20 -4.42 8.98 27.59
C LEU A 20 -4.44 10.43 28.12
N LEU A 21 -5.12 10.65 29.25
CA LEU A 21 -4.98 11.85 30.07
C LEU A 21 -3.73 11.71 30.95
N ALA A 22 -2.78 12.63 30.80
CA ALA A 22 -1.68 12.81 31.72
C ALA A 22 -2.04 13.91 32.73
N THR A 23 -2.26 13.56 33.99
CA THR A 23 -2.44 14.50 35.13
C THR A 23 -1.08 14.89 35.70
N ALA A 24 -0.78 16.19 35.67
CA ALA A 24 0.36 16.78 36.35
C ALA A 24 -0.01 17.05 37.83
N LEU A 25 0.80 16.58 38.77
CA LEU A 25 0.76 16.93 40.20
C LEU A 25 1.93 17.85 40.52
N LEU A 26 1.57 19.08 40.86
CA LEU A 26 2.47 20.07 41.48
C LEU A 26 2.54 19.81 42.99
N SER A 27 3.74 19.68 43.53
CA SER A 27 3.99 19.71 44.97
C SER A 27 4.98 20.82 45.32
N LEU A 28 4.47 21.86 46.02
CA LEU A 28 5.27 22.84 46.72
C LEU A 28 5.69 22.23 48.07
N ALA A 29 6.93 22.43 48.48
CA ALA A 29 7.34 22.36 49.91
C ALA A 29 8.45 23.37 50.19
N ALA A 30 8.31 24.01 51.34
CA ALA A 30 8.93 25.23 51.76
C ALA A 30 10.31 25.07 52.48
N CYS A 31 10.95 26.23 52.58
CA CYS A 31 12.08 26.69 53.38
C CYS A 31 12.50 25.89 54.64
N GLY A 32 13.83 25.73 54.80
CA GLY A 32 14.51 25.45 56.07
C GLY A 32 15.94 25.95 56.00
N ALA A 33 16.26 27.05 56.69
CA ALA A 33 17.61 27.57 56.83
C ALA A 33 18.33 26.85 57.99
N GLY A 34 19.61 26.46 57.79
CA GLY A 34 20.51 25.93 58.79
C GLY A 34 21.98 26.19 58.41
N PRO A 35 22.92 26.24 59.35
CA PRO A 35 24.08 27.13 59.33
C PRO A 35 25.29 26.65 58.55
N SER A 36 26.11 27.62 58.17
CA SER A 36 27.36 27.52 57.40
C SER A 36 28.42 26.57 58.00
N ALA A 37 28.98 25.69 57.17
CA ALA A 37 30.21 24.96 57.40
C ALA A 37 31.26 25.38 56.35
N PRO A 38 32.58 25.23 56.61
CA PRO A 38 33.64 25.91 55.89
C PRO A 38 33.88 25.37 54.49
N ALA A 39 34.37 26.26 53.63
CA ALA A 39 34.66 26.01 52.20
C ALA A 39 35.65 24.86 52.05
N ALA A 40 35.19 23.76 51.45
CA ALA A 40 36.03 22.76 50.85
C ALA A 40 36.45 23.21 49.44
N GLN A 41 37.74 23.14 49.11
CA GLN A 41 38.28 23.42 47.79
C GLN A 41 37.58 22.57 46.75
N GLU A 42 36.98 23.27 45.79
CA GLU A 42 36.34 22.69 44.60
C GLU A 42 37.42 21.96 43.77
N PRO A 43 37.22 20.66 43.45
CA PRO A 43 38.12 20.00 42.52
C PRO A 43 37.95 20.67 41.15
N ALA A 44 39.08 20.93 40.49
CA ALA A 44 39.12 21.54 39.14
C ALA A 44 38.11 20.83 38.22
N ALA A 45 37.27 21.65 37.58
CA ALA A 45 36.28 21.17 36.58
C ALA A 45 37.02 20.31 35.55
N PRO A 46 36.42 19.15 35.17
CA PRO A 46 36.99 18.35 34.08
C PRO A 46 37.00 19.20 32.81
N VAL A 47 38.18 19.25 32.17
CA VAL A 47 38.36 19.86 30.86
C VAL A 47 37.26 19.34 29.96
N ALA A 48 36.42 20.21 29.47
CA ALA A 48 35.34 19.87 28.55
C ALA A 48 35.95 19.09 27.38
N ALA A 49 35.49 17.87 27.18
CA ALA A 49 35.82 17.11 26.00
C ALA A 49 35.45 17.95 24.75
N PRO A 50 36.23 17.90 23.65
CA PRO A 50 35.95 18.66 22.46
C PRO A 50 34.51 18.39 22.03
N VAL A 51 33.72 19.44 21.84
CA VAL A 51 32.32 19.38 21.41
C VAL A 51 32.33 18.56 20.13
N ALA A 52 31.84 17.33 20.22
CA ALA A 52 31.67 16.47 19.04
C ALA A 52 30.78 17.26 18.08
N GLY A 53 31.27 17.51 16.84
CA GLY A 53 30.55 18.26 15.86
C GLY A 53 29.15 17.65 15.68
N THR A 54 28.11 18.47 15.68
CA THR A 54 26.75 18.03 15.44
C THR A 54 26.66 17.41 14.04
N LEU A 55 26.14 16.19 13.95
CA LEU A 55 25.86 15.52 12.69
C LEU A 55 24.42 15.86 12.26
N GLU A 56 24.26 16.46 11.10
CA GLU A 56 22.97 16.90 10.59
C GLU A 56 22.68 16.28 9.23
N ALA A 57 21.41 15.90 8.98
CA ALA A 57 20.93 15.33 7.73
C ALA A 57 20.08 16.31 6.95
N GLN A 58 20.19 16.30 5.63
CA GLN A 58 19.38 17.14 4.73
C GLN A 58 18.02 16.52 4.37
N ALA A 59 17.80 15.20 4.61
CA ALA A 59 16.52 14.51 4.40
C ALA A 59 16.48 13.21 5.18
N ASN A 60 15.34 12.87 5.80
CA ASN A 60 15.27 11.76 6.77
C ASN A 60 14.60 10.47 6.27
N ALA A 61 13.86 10.49 5.19
CA ALA A 61 13.12 9.31 4.70
C ALA A 61 12.96 9.33 3.19
N GLY A 62 12.70 8.16 2.62
CA GLY A 62 12.41 8.11 1.20
C GLY A 62 12.03 6.72 0.70
N THR A 63 11.36 6.71 -0.44
CA THR A 63 11.07 5.49 -1.18
C THR A 63 12.05 5.36 -2.35
N LEU A 64 12.58 4.18 -2.57
CA LEU A 64 13.33 3.78 -3.76
C LEU A 64 12.68 2.55 -4.38
N VAL A 65 12.94 2.35 -5.64
CA VAL A 65 12.61 1.13 -6.37
C VAL A 65 13.87 0.27 -6.47
N VAL A 66 13.74 -1.05 -6.41
CA VAL A 66 14.89 -1.98 -6.59
C VAL A 66 15.69 -1.60 -7.83
N GLY A 67 17.01 -1.48 -7.67
CA GLY A 67 17.95 -1.03 -8.71
C GLY A 67 18.21 0.47 -8.71
N GLN A 68 17.42 1.30 -8.03
CA GLN A 68 17.68 2.73 -7.91
C GLN A 68 18.77 3.03 -6.90
N THR A 69 19.46 4.15 -7.14
CA THR A 69 20.46 4.70 -6.22
C THR A 69 20.03 6.08 -5.72
N ARG A 70 20.50 6.44 -4.53
CA ARG A 70 20.30 7.77 -3.94
C ARG A 70 21.53 8.20 -3.16
N GLN A 71 21.99 9.43 -3.39
CA GLN A 71 23.01 10.04 -2.56
C GLN A 71 22.36 10.61 -1.29
N LEU A 72 22.83 10.16 -0.13
CA LEU A 72 22.51 10.77 1.16
C LEU A 72 23.65 11.72 1.56
N ASN A 73 23.29 12.88 2.06
CA ASN A 73 24.23 13.91 2.47
C ASN A 73 24.05 14.22 3.97
N VAL A 74 25.18 14.36 4.65
CA VAL A 74 25.25 14.83 6.04
C VAL A 74 26.27 15.94 6.15
N THR A 75 26.15 16.75 7.18
CA THR A 75 27.14 17.78 7.55
C THR A 75 27.66 17.50 8.96
N VAL A 76 28.93 17.84 9.20
CA VAL A 76 29.57 17.78 10.51
C VAL A 76 29.93 19.21 10.91
N GLY A 77 29.24 19.75 11.92
CA GLY A 77 29.42 21.15 12.30
C GLY A 77 29.15 22.14 11.18
N GLY A 78 28.12 21.86 10.34
CA GLY A 78 27.71 22.73 9.21
C GLY A 78 28.60 22.64 7.96
N ARG A 79 29.62 21.76 7.91
CA ARG A 79 30.52 21.56 6.74
C ARG A 79 30.41 20.12 6.20
N PRO A 80 30.78 19.87 4.94
CA PRO A 80 30.90 18.51 4.41
C PRO A 80 31.89 17.67 5.25
N PRO A 81 31.59 16.37 5.47
CA PRO A 81 32.49 15.49 6.23
C PRO A 81 33.80 15.27 5.48
N GLN A 82 34.92 15.15 6.24
CA GLN A 82 36.19 14.72 5.68
C GLN A 82 36.20 13.20 5.43
N PRO A 83 37.07 12.70 4.55
CA PRO A 83 37.20 11.25 4.33
C PRO A 83 37.45 10.50 5.63
N GLY A 84 36.61 9.50 5.93
CA GLY A 84 36.68 8.68 7.14
C GLY A 84 36.09 9.31 8.41
N GLU A 85 35.60 10.55 8.37
CA GLU A 85 34.98 11.24 9.51
C GLU A 85 33.59 10.69 9.84
N VAL A 86 32.87 10.16 8.83
CA VAL A 86 31.55 9.53 8.97
C VAL A 86 31.61 8.08 8.52
N VAL A 87 30.98 7.21 9.30
CA VAL A 87 30.82 5.79 8.97
C VAL A 87 29.38 5.52 8.64
N TRP A 88 29.15 4.96 7.47
CA TRP A 88 27.84 4.60 6.96
C TRP A 88 27.58 3.11 7.16
N THR A 89 26.38 2.77 7.65
CA THR A 89 25.94 1.39 7.84
C THR A 89 24.47 1.23 7.41
N THR A 90 24.08 0.00 7.10
CA THR A 90 22.69 -0.36 6.82
C THR A 90 22.20 -1.39 7.84
N SER A 91 20.94 -1.32 8.23
CA SER A 91 20.28 -2.32 9.08
C SER A 91 19.93 -3.59 8.31
N ASN A 92 19.82 -3.51 6.96
CA ASN A 92 19.46 -4.66 6.13
C ASN A 92 20.08 -4.53 4.72
N ALA A 93 21.24 -5.16 4.53
CA ALA A 93 21.96 -5.14 3.26
C ALA A 93 21.23 -5.90 2.12
N ALA A 94 20.29 -6.81 2.44
CA ALA A 94 19.46 -7.46 1.45
C ALA A 94 18.41 -6.51 0.82
N VAL A 95 18.05 -5.43 1.54
CA VAL A 95 17.11 -4.41 1.08
C VAL A 95 17.83 -3.22 0.47
N ALA A 96 18.88 -2.71 1.13
CA ALA A 96 19.66 -1.60 0.62
C ALA A 96 21.12 -1.67 1.13
N THR A 97 22.07 -1.37 0.26
CA THR A 97 23.48 -1.19 0.60
C THR A 97 23.85 0.28 0.62
N VAL A 98 24.92 0.66 1.33
CA VAL A 98 25.43 2.03 1.36
C VAL A 98 26.97 2.04 1.28
N THR A 99 27.53 2.96 0.51
CA THR A 99 28.98 3.20 0.45
C THR A 99 29.42 4.12 1.58
N GLN A 100 30.73 4.19 1.83
CA GLN A 100 31.29 5.13 2.81
C GLN A 100 31.23 6.61 2.36
N THR A 101 30.76 6.86 1.14
CA THR A 101 30.44 8.21 0.62
C THR A 101 28.94 8.56 0.75
N GLY A 102 28.11 7.65 1.30
CA GLY A 102 26.66 7.87 1.47
C GLY A 102 25.81 7.55 0.23
N LEU A 103 26.38 6.90 -0.80
CA LEU A 103 25.59 6.43 -1.94
C LEU A 103 24.86 5.13 -1.56
N VAL A 104 23.54 5.19 -1.54
CA VAL A 104 22.65 4.05 -1.27
C VAL A 104 22.23 3.40 -2.57
N THR A 105 22.22 2.06 -2.60
CA THR A 105 21.69 1.23 -3.69
C THR A 105 20.59 0.33 -3.14
N ALA A 106 19.39 0.41 -3.73
CA ALA A 106 18.25 -0.46 -3.40
C ALA A 106 18.44 -1.84 -4.06
N THR A 107 18.60 -2.90 -3.24
CA THR A 107 18.93 -4.26 -3.70
C THR A 107 17.77 -5.24 -3.63
N GLY A 108 16.79 -5.01 -2.71
CA GLY A 108 15.64 -5.88 -2.53
C GLY A 108 14.48 -5.11 -1.88
N THR A 109 13.27 -5.65 -1.95
CA THR A 109 12.06 -5.02 -1.38
C THR A 109 12.05 -5.10 0.15
N GLY A 110 11.50 -4.08 0.80
CA GLY A 110 11.34 -4.01 2.26
C GLY A 110 11.75 -2.67 2.85
N ASN A 111 12.04 -2.67 4.14
CA ASN A 111 12.50 -1.48 4.87
C ASN A 111 13.95 -1.67 5.32
N ALA A 112 14.72 -0.59 5.24
CA ALA A 112 16.07 -0.51 5.79
C ALA A 112 16.30 0.85 6.46
N VAL A 113 17.10 0.88 7.50
CA VAL A 113 17.61 2.12 8.09
C VAL A 113 19.07 2.26 7.70
N ILE A 114 19.41 3.37 7.05
CA ILE A 114 20.76 3.75 6.73
C ILE A 114 21.23 4.70 7.82
N ARG A 115 22.31 4.37 8.50
CA ARG A 115 22.87 5.17 9.58
C ARG A 115 24.20 5.81 9.17
N ALA A 116 24.28 7.12 9.35
CA ALA A 116 25.54 7.87 9.35
C ALA A 116 25.95 8.17 10.80
N ALA A 117 27.14 7.78 11.22
CA ALA A 117 27.66 8.04 12.56
C ALA A 117 29.06 8.65 12.49
N LEU A 118 29.40 9.54 13.43
CA LEU A 118 30.77 10.05 13.56
C LEU A 118 31.73 8.90 13.89
N ALA A 119 32.83 8.81 13.16
CA ALA A 119 33.85 7.76 13.39
C ALA A 119 34.47 7.85 14.80
N SER A 120 34.65 9.08 15.28
CA SER A 120 35.25 9.38 16.61
C SER A 120 34.25 9.24 17.77
N TYR A 121 32.91 9.33 17.47
CA TYR A 121 31.86 9.30 18.50
C TYR A 121 30.58 8.68 17.96
N ARG A 122 30.50 7.36 17.97
CA ARG A 122 29.44 6.58 17.30
C ARG A 122 28.03 6.75 17.89
N SER A 123 27.91 7.32 19.10
CA SER A 123 26.60 7.70 19.65
C SER A 123 26.02 8.97 19.03
N ALA A 124 26.82 9.77 18.30
CA ALA A 124 26.35 10.85 17.46
C ALA A 124 26.07 10.29 16.06
N TYR A 125 24.81 10.08 15.73
CA TYR A 125 24.37 9.52 14.45
C TYR A 125 23.08 10.15 13.94
N VAL A 126 22.82 9.95 12.66
CA VAL A 126 21.55 10.28 11.98
C VAL A 126 21.09 9.02 11.25
N ASP A 127 19.79 8.72 11.37
CA ASP A 127 19.13 7.61 10.70
C ASP A 127 18.25 8.10 9.54
N PHE A 128 18.37 7.42 8.41
CA PHE A 128 17.54 7.63 7.22
C PHE A 128 16.67 6.38 7.02
N THR A 129 15.36 6.50 7.23
CA THR A 129 14.42 5.41 6.95
C THR A 129 14.19 5.29 5.46
N LEU A 130 14.37 4.11 4.91
CA LEU A 130 14.22 3.80 3.51
C LEU A 130 13.19 2.69 3.32
N THR A 131 12.22 2.91 2.44
CA THR A 131 11.30 1.87 1.96
C THR A 131 11.68 1.55 0.51
N VAL A 132 12.01 0.29 0.24
CA VAL A 132 12.30 -0.17 -1.12
C VAL A 132 11.13 -0.98 -1.63
N THR A 133 10.56 -0.53 -2.75
CA THR A 133 9.50 -1.22 -3.48
C THR A 133 10.07 -2.03 -4.65
N ALA A 134 9.33 -3.02 -5.12
CA ALA A 134 9.71 -3.76 -6.31
C ALA A 134 9.95 -2.80 -7.48
N ALA A 135 10.93 -3.10 -8.34
CA ALA A 135 11.01 -2.43 -9.62
C ALA A 135 9.65 -2.62 -10.31
N ASN A 136 9.02 -1.52 -10.72
CA ASN A 136 7.98 -1.63 -11.73
C ASN A 136 8.66 -2.20 -12.98
N THR A 137 8.73 -3.52 -13.07
CA THR A 137 8.94 -4.15 -14.37
C THR A 137 7.83 -3.57 -15.22
N PRO A 138 8.10 -2.84 -16.32
CA PRO A 138 7.04 -2.44 -17.23
C PRO A 138 6.23 -3.71 -17.46
N ALA A 139 4.92 -3.65 -17.20
CA ALA A 139 4.05 -4.76 -17.59
C ALA A 139 4.44 -5.09 -19.02
N PRO A 140 4.65 -6.38 -19.38
CA PRO A 140 4.97 -6.75 -20.74
C PRO A 140 4.06 -5.93 -21.64
N ALA A 141 4.63 -5.30 -22.68
CA ALA A 141 3.92 -4.39 -23.58
C ALA A 141 2.54 -4.99 -23.84
N PRO A 142 1.42 -4.26 -23.67
CA PRO A 142 0.11 -4.85 -23.73
C PRO A 142 0.03 -5.65 -25.02
N ALA A 143 -0.23 -6.95 -24.90
CA ALA A 143 -0.62 -7.75 -26.03
C ALA A 143 -1.70 -6.97 -26.78
N PRO A 144 -1.72 -6.93 -28.13
CA PRO A 144 -2.72 -6.17 -28.87
C PRO A 144 -4.08 -6.43 -28.23
N ALA A 145 -4.74 -5.35 -27.80
CA ALA A 145 -5.93 -5.43 -26.98
C ALA A 145 -6.93 -6.36 -27.65
N PRO A 146 -7.44 -7.40 -26.98
CA PRO A 146 -8.44 -8.26 -27.58
C PRO A 146 -9.62 -7.38 -28.01
N THR A 147 -9.99 -7.48 -29.27
CA THR A 147 -11.02 -6.63 -29.92
C THR A 147 -12.41 -6.91 -29.36
N ALA A 148 -12.58 -8.02 -28.65
CA ALA A 148 -13.82 -8.41 -27.98
C ALA A 148 -13.52 -9.43 -26.89
N PRO A 149 -14.34 -9.48 -25.80
CA PRO A 149 -14.22 -10.53 -24.80
C PRO A 149 -14.55 -11.89 -25.42
N SER A 150 -13.94 -12.96 -24.92
CA SER A 150 -14.20 -14.32 -25.39
C SER A 150 -14.65 -15.23 -24.22
N GLY A 151 -15.36 -16.30 -24.56
CA GLY A 151 -15.72 -17.33 -23.61
C GLY A 151 -16.50 -16.79 -22.40
N TYR A 152 -16.01 -17.04 -21.20
CA TYR A 152 -16.69 -16.67 -19.97
C TYR A 152 -16.85 -15.17 -19.76
N ALA A 153 -15.86 -14.36 -20.18
CA ALA A 153 -15.93 -12.91 -20.05
C ALA A 153 -17.07 -12.32 -20.90
N ALA A 154 -17.23 -12.80 -22.16
CA ALA A 154 -18.33 -12.40 -23.02
C ALA A 154 -19.69 -12.75 -22.40
N ARG A 155 -19.82 -13.96 -21.86
CA ARG A 155 -21.06 -14.41 -21.25
C ARG A 155 -21.41 -13.63 -19.98
N VAL A 156 -20.44 -13.30 -19.15
CA VAL A 156 -20.66 -12.43 -17.97
C VAL A 156 -21.11 -11.03 -18.38
N LEU A 157 -20.50 -10.44 -19.42
CA LEU A 157 -20.92 -9.14 -19.94
C LEU A 157 -22.38 -9.19 -20.45
N GLU A 158 -22.73 -10.22 -21.22
CA GLU A 158 -24.08 -10.44 -21.73
C GLU A 158 -25.12 -10.52 -20.59
N LEU A 159 -24.87 -11.38 -19.59
CA LEU A 159 -25.74 -11.58 -18.42
C LEU A 159 -25.87 -10.31 -17.57
N THR A 160 -24.76 -9.58 -17.41
CA THR A 160 -24.74 -8.29 -16.70
C THR A 160 -25.61 -7.27 -17.43
N ASN A 161 -25.50 -7.18 -18.76
CA ASN A 161 -26.31 -6.28 -19.57
C ASN A 161 -27.79 -6.67 -19.61
N ALA A 162 -28.09 -7.97 -19.62
CA ALA A 162 -29.46 -8.45 -19.50
C ALA A 162 -30.09 -8.06 -18.15
N ALA A 163 -29.33 -8.13 -17.05
CA ALA A 163 -29.81 -7.64 -15.75
C ALA A 163 -30.00 -6.12 -15.73
N ARG A 164 -29.09 -5.35 -16.33
CA ARG A 164 -29.17 -3.89 -16.41
C ARG A 164 -30.34 -3.39 -17.25
N ALA A 165 -30.75 -4.14 -18.28
CA ALA A 165 -31.88 -3.79 -19.15
C ALA A 165 -33.22 -3.81 -18.39
N GLN A 166 -33.26 -4.40 -17.21
CA GLN A 166 -34.47 -4.48 -16.39
C GLN A 166 -34.25 -3.75 -15.07
N GLY A 167 -35.28 -3.05 -14.56
CA GLY A 167 -35.23 -2.48 -13.23
C GLY A 167 -35.08 -3.58 -12.16
N ARG A 168 -34.32 -3.31 -11.09
CA ARG A 168 -34.06 -4.29 -10.04
C ARG A 168 -33.93 -3.65 -8.67
N THR A 169 -34.39 -4.35 -7.65
CA THR A 169 -34.14 -3.97 -6.25
C THR A 169 -32.89 -4.70 -5.74
N CYS A 170 -31.90 -3.94 -5.25
CA CYS A 170 -30.69 -4.41 -4.64
C CYS A 170 -30.74 -4.06 -3.14
N GLY A 171 -30.96 -5.05 -2.27
CA GLY A 171 -31.26 -4.79 -0.86
C GLY A 171 -32.51 -3.90 -0.71
N ALA A 172 -32.37 -2.78 -0.04
CA ALA A 172 -33.44 -1.81 0.14
C ALA A 172 -33.56 -0.77 -1.02
N THR A 173 -32.64 -0.78 -2.00
CA THR A 173 -32.57 0.24 -3.06
C THR A 173 -33.11 -0.29 -4.38
N SER A 174 -34.10 0.40 -4.95
CA SER A 174 -34.62 0.09 -6.30
C SER A 174 -33.87 0.89 -7.35
N PHE A 175 -33.46 0.21 -8.42
CA PHE A 175 -32.78 0.78 -9.58
C PHE A 175 -33.68 0.67 -10.80
N ALA A 176 -33.79 1.75 -11.56
CA ALA A 176 -34.36 1.73 -12.91
C ALA A 176 -33.43 0.97 -13.87
N PRO A 177 -33.88 0.59 -15.05
CA PRO A 177 -33.03 0.07 -16.11
C PRO A 177 -31.84 1.00 -16.35
N ALA A 178 -30.64 0.42 -16.46
CA ALA A 178 -29.40 1.16 -16.70
C ALA A 178 -28.88 0.87 -18.11
N PRO A 179 -28.18 1.83 -18.76
CA PRO A 179 -27.57 1.62 -20.07
C PRO A 179 -26.64 0.41 -20.09
N ALA A 180 -26.59 -0.30 -21.22
CA ALA A 180 -25.68 -1.41 -21.41
C ALA A 180 -24.22 -0.95 -21.26
N LEU A 181 -23.40 -1.82 -20.69
CA LEU A 181 -21.95 -1.63 -20.58
C LEU A 181 -21.27 -2.10 -21.86
N ALA A 182 -20.33 -1.30 -22.36
CA ALA A 182 -19.46 -1.70 -23.43
C ALA A 182 -18.26 -2.49 -22.88
N TYR A 183 -17.76 -3.42 -23.66
CA TYR A 183 -16.49 -4.09 -23.34
C TYR A 183 -15.32 -3.10 -23.33
N ASN A 184 -14.41 -3.26 -22.37
CA ASN A 184 -13.17 -2.49 -22.31
C ASN A 184 -11.97 -3.38 -21.97
N ALA A 185 -11.00 -3.44 -22.89
CA ALA A 185 -9.83 -4.31 -22.76
C ALA A 185 -8.87 -3.92 -21.60
N GLN A 186 -8.78 -2.63 -21.26
CA GLN A 186 -7.94 -2.17 -20.14
C GLN A 186 -8.56 -2.58 -18.80
N LEU A 187 -9.89 -2.49 -18.66
CA LEU A 187 -10.60 -3.00 -17.48
C LEU A 187 -10.50 -4.52 -17.38
N GLU A 188 -10.59 -5.25 -18.52
CA GLU A 188 -10.39 -6.70 -18.55
C GLU A 188 -8.96 -7.09 -18.15
N GLN A 189 -7.95 -6.39 -18.64
CA GLN A 189 -6.55 -6.64 -18.27
C GLN A 189 -6.34 -6.54 -16.75
N ALA A 190 -6.90 -5.50 -16.12
CA ALA A 190 -6.83 -5.34 -14.66
C ALA A 190 -7.61 -6.45 -13.94
N ALA A 191 -8.82 -6.80 -14.41
CA ALA A 191 -9.66 -7.85 -13.84
C ALA A 191 -9.00 -9.23 -13.97
N GLN A 192 -8.48 -9.57 -15.15
CA GLN A 192 -7.81 -10.85 -15.41
C GLN A 192 -6.54 -10.99 -14.57
N GLY A 193 -5.74 -9.90 -14.47
CA GLY A 193 -4.56 -9.89 -13.63
C GLY A 193 -4.88 -10.17 -12.17
N HIS A 194 -5.95 -9.57 -11.64
CA HIS A 194 -6.37 -9.78 -10.26
C HIS A 194 -6.98 -11.17 -10.02
N ALA A 195 -7.82 -11.67 -10.93
CA ALA A 195 -8.34 -13.03 -10.84
C ALA A 195 -7.22 -14.08 -10.83
N THR A 196 -6.22 -13.91 -11.69
CA THR A 196 -5.03 -14.77 -11.76
C THR A 196 -4.19 -14.66 -10.49
N ASP A 197 -3.98 -13.47 -9.95
CA ASP A 197 -3.22 -13.25 -8.71
C ASP A 197 -3.91 -13.94 -7.52
N MET A 198 -5.24 -13.78 -7.37
CA MET A 198 -6.01 -14.46 -6.33
C MET A 198 -5.92 -15.99 -6.46
N ALA A 199 -6.06 -16.52 -7.68
CA ALA A 199 -6.04 -17.97 -7.93
C ALA A 199 -4.65 -18.58 -7.68
N THR A 200 -3.57 -17.95 -8.14
CA THR A 200 -2.21 -18.47 -8.02
C THR A 200 -1.64 -18.35 -6.62
N ARG A 201 -1.97 -17.26 -5.93
CA ARG A 201 -1.48 -16.98 -4.57
C ARG A 201 -2.45 -17.38 -3.47
N ASN A 202 -3.57 -18.02 -3.86
CA ASN A 202 -4.57 -18.61 -2.99
C ASN A 202 -5.12 -17.66 -1.91
N TYR A 203 -5.64 -16.51 -2.33
CA TYR A 203 -6.32 -15.55 -1.47
C TYR A 203 -7.61 -15.03 -2.12
N PHE A 204 -8.46 -14.35 -1.34
CA PHE A 204 -9.68 -13.71 -1.82
C PHE A 204 -9.84 -12.35 -1.14
N SER A 205 -9.59 -11.27 -1.87
CA SER A 205 -9.64 -9.89 -1.37
C SER A 205 -9.67 -8.89 -2.52
N HIS A 206 -10.31 -7.75 -2.33
CA HIS A 206 -10.23 -6.59 -3.23
C HIS A 206 -8.82 -5.96 -3.29
N THR A 207 -8.03 -6.11 -2.23
CA THR A 207 -6.64 -5.64 -2.18
C THR A 207 -5.70 -6.78 -2.50
N SER A 208 -4.80 -6.59 -3.46
CA SER A 208 -3.75 -7.54 -3.81
C SER A 208 -2.78 -7.75 -2.65
N LEU A 209 -2.12 -8.91 -2.56
CA LEU A 209 -1.15 -9.20 -1.48
C LEU A 209 0.08 -8.26 -1.48
N ASP A 210 0.33 -7.55 -2.57
CA ASP A 210 1.35 -6.50 -2.66
C ASP A 210 0.83 -5.11 -2.25
N GLY A 211 -0.42 -5.04 -1.74
CA GLY A 211 -1.06 -3.81 -1.27
C GLY A 211 -1.75 -3.00 -2.36
N ARG A 212 -1.71 -3.40 -3.64
CA ARG A 212 -2.39 -2.67 -4.72
C ARG A 212 -3.91 -2.75 -4.58
N THR A 213 -4.53 -1.58 -4.60
CA THR A 213 -5.99 -1.44 -4.66
C THR A 213 -6.52 -1.65 -6.08
N MET A 214 -7.85 -1.82 -6.23
CA MET A 214 -8.52 -1.83 -7.54
C MET A 214 -8.14 -0.61 -8.39
N ALA A 215 -8.18 0.59 -7.81
CA ALA A 215 -7.85 1.83 -8.52
C ALA A 215 -6.43 1.82 -9.08
N GLN A 216 -5.46 1.32 -8.32
CA GLN A 216 -4.07 1.21 -8.78
C GLN A 216 -3.90 0.16 -9.87
N ARG A 217 -4.61 -0.98 -9.78
CA ARG A 217 -4.59 -2.01 -10.85
C ARG A 217 -5.17 -1.48 -12.16
N ILE A 218 -6.32 -0.81 -12.09
CA ILE A 218 -6.98 -0.22 -13.26
C ILE A 218 -6.13 0.90 -13.87
N SER A 219 -5.61 1.81 -13.05
CA SER A 219 -4.74 2.90 -13.54
C SER A 219 -3.46 2.40 -14.20
N ALA A 220 -2.90 1.28 -13.71
CA ALA A 220 -1.70 0.67 -14.29
C ALA A 220 -1.90 0.16 -15.73
N THR A 221 -3.16 -0.08 -16.18
CA THR A 221 -3.47 -0.45 -17.57
C THR A 221 -3.60 0.76 -18.51
N GLY A 222 -3.45 1.98 -17.98
CA GLY A 222 -3.65 3.22 -18.73
C GLY A 222 -5.13 3.61 -18.90
N TYR A 223 -6.07 2.96 -18.20
CA TYR A 223 -7.47 3.37 -18.22
C TYR A 223 -7.66 4.69 -17.45
N ALA A 224 -7.95 5.75 -18.18
CA ALA A 224 -8.24 7.06 -17.59
C ALA A 224 -9.73 7.09 -17.15
N TRP A 225 -9.95 7.04 -15.85
CA TRP A 225 -11.29 6.89 -15.29
C TRP A 225 -11.78 8.12 -14.52
N ARG A 226 -13.08 8.36 -14.56
CA ARG A 226 -13.80 9.27 -13.67
C ARG A 226 -14.47 8.52 -12.53
N THR A 227 -14.99 7.33 -12.79
CA THR A 227 -15.58 6.44 -11.78
C THR A 227 -15.27 4.99 -12.11
N ILE A 228 -15.02 4.18 -11.09
CA ILE A 228 -14.73 2.76 -11.19
C ILE A 228 -15.40 1.98 -10.05
N GLY A 229 -15.61 0.68 -10.26
CA GLY A 229 -16.12 -0.24 -9.26
C GLY A 229 -15.64 -1.66 -9.55
N GLU A 230 -15.65 -2.52 -8.54
CA GLU A 230 -15.22 -3.90 -8.66
C GLU A 230 -16.19 -4.84 -7.95
N ASN A 231 -16.52 -5.94 -8.60
CA ASN A 231 -17.10 -7.13 -7.98
C ASN A 231 -16.09 -8.27 -8.06
N ILE A 232 -15.90 -8.99 -6.98
CA ILE A 232 -15.14 -10.23 -6.96
C ILE A 232 -16.03 -11.39 -6.48
N ALA A 233 -15.74 -12.59 -6.97
CA ALA A 233 -16.39 -13.82 -6.51
C ALA A 233 -15.45 -15.01 -6.63
N ALA A 234 -15.71 -16.05 -5.83
CA ALA A 234 -14.93 -17.29 -5.88
C ALA A 234 -15.82 -18.51 -5.64
N GLY A 235 -15.50 -19.61 -6.31
CA GLY A 235 -16.18 -20.91 -6.16
C GLY A 235 -17.25 -21.20 -7.20
N GLN A 236 -17.79 -20.21 -7.91
CA GLN A 236 -18.82 -20.40 -8.93
C GLN A 236 -18.20 -20.94 -10.23
N PRO A 237 -18.60 -22.12 -10.73
CA PRO A 237 -18.00 -22.74 -11.90
C PRO A 237 -18.46 -22.13 -13.24
N THR A 238 -19.55 -21.35 -13.26
CA THR A 238 -20.11 -20.83 -14.52
C THR A 238 -20.45 -19.33 -14.44
N PRO A 239 -20.48 -18.64 -15.60
CA PRO A 239 -20.92 -17.23 -15.70
C PRO A 239 -22.32 -16.99 -15.13
N GLU A 240 -23.26 -17.91 -15.36
CA GLU A 240 -24.62 -17.81 -14.86
C GLU A 240 -24.66 -17.81 -13.33
N GLN A 241 -23.89 -18.70 -12.70
CA GLN A 241 -23.87 -18.80 -11.26
C GLN A 241 -23.19 -17.60 -10.60
N VAL A 242 -22.08 -17.11 -11.17
CA VAL A 242 -21.40 -15.95 -10.59
C VAL A 242 -22.23 -14.68 -10.72
N VAL A 243 -22.87 -14.45 -11.89
CA VAL A 243 -23.72 -13.26 -12.07
C VAL A 243 -24.96 -13.34 -11.18
N ALA A 244 -25.58 -14.52 -11.06
CA ALA A 244 -26.70 -14.73 -10.12
C ALA A 244 -26.27 -14.46 -8.67
N GLY A 245 -25.07 -14.91 -8.24
CA GLY A 245 -24.52 -14.64 -6.92
C GLY A 245 -24.30 -13.15 -6.67
N TRP A 246 -23.70 -12.44 -7.62
CA TRP A 246 -23.54 -10.98 -7.51
C TRP A 246 -24.87 -10.23 -7.44
N LEU A 247 -25.87 -10.66 -8.23
CA LEU A 247 -27.20 -10.03 -8.21
C LEU A 247 -27.98 -10.30 -6.91
N ALA A 248 -27.66 -11.36 -6.19
CA ALA A 248 -28.25 -11.69 -4.90
C ALA A 248 -27.59 -10.91 -3.73
N SER A 249 -26.39 -10.38 -3.90
CA SER A 249 -25.67 -9.59 -2.91
C SER A 249 -25.96 -8.10 -3.13
N GLU A 250 -26.35 -7.36 -2.08
CA GLU A 250 -26.74 -5.96 -2.20
C GLU A 250 -25.63 -5.09 -2.80
N GLY A 251 -24.41 -5.18 -2.28
CA GLY A 251 -23.26 -4.36 -2.74
C GLY A 251 -22.90 -4.64 -4.20
N HIS A 252 -22.77 -5.92 -4.56
CA HIS A 252 -22.45 -6.32 -5.92
C HIS A 252 -23.57 -5.99 -6.91
N CYS A 253 -24.82 -6.17 -6.52
CA CYS A 253 -26.00 -5.81 -7.30
C CYS A 253 -26.03 -4.29 -7.57
N ARG A 254 -25.72 -3.46 -6.58
CA ARG A 254 -25.61 -1.99 -6.74
C ARG A 254 -24.54 -1.61 -7.74
N ASN A 255 -23.39 -2.27 -7.76
CA ASN A 255 -22.38 -2.07 -8.78
C ASN A 255 -22.90 -2.43 -10.17
N ILE A 256 -23.54 -3.59 -10.34
CA ILE A 256 -24.12 -4.00 -11.61
C ILE A 256 -25.15 -2.98 -12.10
N MET A 257 -26.03 -2.49 -11.23
CA MET A 257 -27.13 -1.59 -11.59
C MET A 257 -26.74 -0.10 -11.63
N ASN A 258 -25.51 0.27 -11.23
CA ASN A 258 -25.07 1.66 -11.18
C ASN A 258 -25.12 2.30 -12.60
N PRO A 259 -25.95 3.34 -12.80
CA PRO A 259 -26.10 3.98 -14.10
C PRO A 259 -24.89 4.85 -14.49
N SER A 260 -23.98 5.12 -13.58
CA SER A 260 -22.76 5.90 -13.88
C SER A 260 -21.71 5.12 -14.63
N PHE A 261 -21.72 3.79 -14.58
CA PHE A 261 -20.79 2.96 -15.34
C PHE A 261 -21.22 2.83 -16.80
N ARG A 262 -20.22 2.78 -17.69
CA ARG A 262 -20.37 2.68 -19.15
C ARG A 262 -19.60 1.51 -19.74
N GLU A 263 -18.57 1.03 -19.06
CA GLU A 263 -17.65 0.03 -19.57
C GLU A 263 -17.43 -1.08 -18.53
N LEU A 264 -17.15 -2.30 -19.00
CA LEU A 264 -16.89 -3.46 -18.19
C LEU A 264 -15.73 -4.26 -18.76
N GLY A 265 -14.84 -4.70 -17.87
CA GLY A 265 -13.87 -5.76 -18.11
C GLY A 265 -14.07 -6.90 -17.12
N VAL A 266 -13.94 -8.14 -17.59
CA VAL A 266 -14.18 -9.34 -16.78
C VAL A 266 -12.94 -10.23 -16.79
N GLY A 267 -12.48 -10.63 -15.61
CA GLY A 267 -11.41 -11.62 -15.43
C GLY A 267 -11.92 -12.92 -14.83
N TYR A 268 -11.35 -14.02 -15.28
CA TYR A 268 -11.61 -15.35 -14.75
C TYR A 268 -10.32 -16.17 -14.67
N ALA A 269 -10.10 -16.82 -13.55
CA ALA A 269 -8.96 -17.73 -13.37
C ALA A 269 -9.36 -18.98 -12.60
N GLN A 270 -8.72 -20.09 -12.93
CA GLN A 270 -8.81 -21.35 -12.20
C GLN A 270 -7.56 -21.54 -11.33
N GLY A 271 -7.73 -22.06 -10.12
CA GLY A 271 -6.65 -22.36 -9.18
C GLY A 271 -7.08 -22.20 -7.73
N GLY A 272 -6.12 -22.21 -6.82
CA GLY A 272 -6.34 -22.00 -5.40
C GLY A 272 -7.41 -22.88 -4.77
N SER A 273 -7.78 -22.56 -3.53
CA SER A 273 -8.74 -23.36 -2.73
C SER A 273 -10.18 -23.27 -3.25
N TYR A 274 -10.55 -22.15 -3.87
CA TYR A 274 -11.89 -21.95 -4.41
C TYR A 274 -12.07 -22.49 -5.84
N ARG A 275 -11.01 -22.88 -6.53
CA ARG A 275 -10.97 -23.40 -7.91
C ARG A 275 -11.34 -22.38 -9.00
N HIS A 276 -12.26 -21.48 -8.75
CA HIS A 276 -12.79 -20.48 -9.69
C HIS A 276 -12.73 -19.11 -9.04
N TYR A 277 -12.13 -18.14 -9.72
CA TYR A 277 -12.02 -16.76 -9.25
C TYR A 277 -12.48 -15.80 -10.36
N TRP A 278 -13.33 -14.86 -9.99
CA TRP A 278 -13.98 -13.93 -10.89
C TRP A 278 -13.80 -12.50 -10.45
N VAL A 279 -13.60 -11.62 -11.43
CA VAL A 279 -13.51 -10.17 -11.21
C VAL A 279 -14.30 -9.46 -12.29
N GLN A 280 -15.19 -8.51 -11.90
CA GLN A 280 -15.78 -7.51 -12.77
C GLN A 280 -15.19 -6.16 -12.41
N ASN A 281 -14.54 -5.48 -13.35
CA ASN A 281 -14.13 -4.09 -13.23
C ASN A 281 -15.05 -3.21 -14.08
N PHE A 282 -15.81 -2.35 -13.40
CA PHE A 282 -16.66 -1.36 -14.01
C PHE A 282 -15.94 -0.03 -14.16
N GLY A 283 -16.26 0.75 -15.19
CA GLY A 283 -15.68 2.07 -15.38
C GLY A 283 -16.53 3.02 -16.21
N ALA A 284 -16.19 4.32 -16.09
CA ALA A 284 -16.53 5.37 -17.03
C ALA A 284 -15.42 6.41 -17.07
N ARG A 285 -15.19 6.97 -18.26
CA ARG A 285 -14.24 8.04 -18.55
C ARG A 285 -14.88 9.41 -18.45
#